data_3ea3be041b23139696549012c55b2683
#
_entry.id   3ea3be041b23139696549012c55b2683
#
_cell.length_a   1.000
_cell.length_b   1.000
_cell.length_c   1.000
_cell.angle_alpha   90.00
_cell.angle_beta   90.00
_cell.angle_gamma   90.00
#
_symmetry.space_group_name_H-M   'P 1'
#
loop_
_entity.id
_entity.type
_entity.pdbx_description
1 polymer ?
#
loop_
_entity_poly.entity_id
_entity_poly.type
_entity_poly.pdbx_seq_one_letter_code
_entity_poly.pdbx_strand_id
1 'polypeptide(L)'
;KDYMGAEVISKGAKFYASDFSDIDFTAIQLSNWTKDEHTNELIRALVTNFIKKYKELDAELKRKKFAITIGDELPAGIIQMAKVYIAKKRKIGVGDKMAGRHGNKGIVSRVVRQEDMPFLADGTPVDIVLNPLGVPSRMNIGQIFEAVLGRAGKNLGVKFATPIFDGATLDDLNEWTDKAGLPRYGKTTLYDGGTGEAFEQQATVGVTYMLKLGHMVEDKMHARSIGPYSLITQQPLGGKAQFGGQRFGEMEVWALEAFGAAHILQEILTIKSDDVVGRSKAYEAIVKGEPMPAPGIPESLNVLLHELRGLGLSINLE
;
A
#
# COMPACT_ATOMS: atom_id res chain seq x y z
N LYS A 1 56.26 2.70 -5.89
CA LYS A 1 56.44 4.17 -6.05
C LYS A 1 55.11 4.85 -5.98
N ASP A 2 55.09 6.05 -5.43
CA ASP A 2 53.93 6.94 -5.53
C ASP A 2 53.90 7.64 -6.92
N TYR A 3 52.85 8.43 -7.19
CA TYR A 3 52.73 9.21 -8.44
C TYR A 3 53.77 10.33 -8.56
N MET A 4 54.44 10.69 -7.47
CA MET A 4 55.54 11.67 -7.44
C MET A 4 56.93 11.04 -7.66
N GLY A 5 57.00 9.71 -7.77
CA GLY A 5 58.25 8.95 -8.02
C GLY A 5 59.02 8.53 -6.76
N ALA A 6 58.51 8.90 -5.56
CA ALA A 6 59.15 8.46 -4.31
C ALA A 6 58.98 6.95 -4.10
N GLU A 7 60.04 6.31 -3.59
CA GLU A 7 59.99 4.87 -3.29
C GLU A 7 59.23 4.61 -1.99
N VAL A 8 58.10 3.93 -2.09
CA VAL A 8 57.29 3.51 -0.91
C VAL A 8 57.85 2.27 -0.29
N ILE A 9 58.29 1.31 -1.13
CA ILE A 9 58.98 0.07 -0.73
C ILE A 9 60.17 -0.13 -1.68
N SER A 10 61.35 -0.43 -1.14
CA SER A 10 62.60 -0.61 -1.92
C SER A 10 62.52 -1.85 -2.80
N LYS A 11 63.08 -1.78 -4.00
CA LYS A 11 63.14 -2.89 -4.97
C LYS A 11 63.85 -4.09 -4.39
N GLY A 12 63.20 -5.24 -4.35
CA GLY A 12 63.74 -6.50 -3.84
C GLY A 12 63.55 -6.74 -2.34
N ALA A 13 62.93 -5.81 -1.61
CA ALA A 13 62.55 -6.02 -0.20
C ALA A 13 61.41 -7.03 -0.10
N LYS A 14 61.42 -7.83 0.97
CA LYS A 14 60.25 -8.61 1.39
C LYS A 14 59.34 -7.71 2.19
N PHE A 15 58.05 -7.66 1.85
CA PHE A 15 57.05 -6.84 2.56
C PHE A 15 56.06 -7.75 3.29
N TYR A 16 55.58 -7.30 4.44
CA TYR A 16 54.67 -7.98 5.32
C TYR A 16 53.37 -7.16 5.43
N ALA A 17 52.33 -7.75 6.00
CA ALA A 17 51.04 -7.08 6.15
C ALA A 17 51.12 -5.78 6.97
N SER A 18 52.05 -5.68 7.91
CA SER A 18 52.31 -4.45 8.69
C SER A 18 52.77 -3.28 7.85
N ASP A 19 53.49 -3.54 6.76
CA ASP A 19 54.08 -2.48 5.92
C ASP A 19 53.03 -1.76 5.07
N PHE A 20 51.81 -2.33 5.00
CA PHE A 20 50.67 -1.75 4.26
C PHE A 20 49.78 -0.88 5.12
N SER A 21 49.97 -0.83 6.45
CA SER A 21 49.09 -0.09 7.37
C SER A 21 49.09 1.41 7.12
N ASP A 22 50.25 1.97 6.73
CA ASP A 22 50.44 3.41 6.57
C ASP A 22 50.51 3.85 5.09
N ILE A 23 50.17 2.95 4.17
CA ILE A 23 50.28 3.23 2.73
C ILE A 23 48.92 3.76 2.18
N ASP A 24 48.95 4.91 1.56
CA ASP A 24 47.81 5.42 0.81
C ASP A 24 47.72 4.80 -0.58
N PHE A 25 46.87 3.79 -0.71
CA PHE A 25 46.62 3.09 -1.96
C PHE A 25 46.03 3.96 -3.07
N THR A 26 45.50 5.14 -2.76
CA THR A 26 44.98 6.08 -3.77
C THR A 26 46.09 6.82 -4.50
N ALA A 27 47.28 6.89 -3.91
CA ALA A 27 48.42 7.64 -4.41
C ALA A 27 49.56 6.78 -5.03
N ILE A 28 49.34 5.47 -5.13
CA ILE A 28 50.39 4.53 -5.59
C ILE A 28 50.22 4.17 -7.06
N GLN A 29 51.38 4.06 -7.76
CA GLN A 29 51.42 3.55 -9.13
C GLN A 29 51.20 2.04 -9.15
N LEU A 30 50.22 1.62 -9.92
CA LEU A 30 49.91 0.20 -10.17
C LEU A 30 50.86 -0.43 -11.20
N SER A 31 52.15 -0.30 -10.99
CA SER A 31 53.19 -0.99 -11.79
C SER A 31 53.41 -2.41 -11.27
N ASN A 32 54.22 -3.21 -11.97
CA ASN A 32 54.51 -4.57 -11.59
C ASN A 32 55.21 -4.63 -10.23
N TRP A 33 54.49 -5.11 -9.20
CA TRP A 33 54.98 -5.19 -7.82
C TRP A 33 55.71 -6.49 -7.55
N THR A 34 55.38 -7.57 -8.32
CA THR A 34 55.98 -8.90 -8.22
C THR A 34 56.56 -9.33 -9.57
N LYS A 35 57.32 -10.44 -9.56
CA LYS A 35 57.85 -11.03 -10.78
C LYS A 35 56.81 -11.89 -11.55
N ASP A 36 55.72 -12.25 -10.86
CA ASP A 36 54.65 -13.06 -11.42
C ASP A 36 53.55 -12.16 -12.00
N GLU A 37 53.22 -12.34 -13.27
CA GLU A 37 52.29 -11.50 -14.00
C GLU A 37 50.84 -11.72 -13.52
N HIS A 38 50.49 -12.97 -13.23
CA HIS A 38 49.14 -13.29 -12.70
C HIS A 38 48.88 -12.64 -11.34
N THR A 39 49.84 -12.67 -10.45
CA THR A 39 49.79 -11.99 -9.16
C THR A 39 49.66 -10.47 -9.31
N ASN A 40 50.35 -9.87 -10.26
CA ASN A 40 50.26 -8.43 -10.55
C ASN A 40 48.86 -8.04 -11.08
N GLU A 41 48.23 -8.88 -11.90
CA GLU A 41 46.85 -8.64 -12.36
C GLU A 41 45.85 -8.65 -11.20
N LEU A 42 45.97 -9.65 -10.30
CA LEU A 42 45.13 -9.71 -9.09
C LEU A 42 45.31 -8.49 -8.19
N ILE A 43 46.56 -8.05 -7.98
CA ILE A 43 46.84 -6.84 -7.20
C ILE A 43 46.22 -5.61 -7.86
N ARG A 44 46.36 -5.46 -9.19
CA ARG A 44 45.75 -4.35 -9.94
C ARG A 44 44.22 -4.33 -9.80
N ALA A 45 43.60 -5.50 -9.97
CA ALA A 45 42.16 -5.63 -9.82
C ALA A 45 41.68 -5.26 -8.40
N LEU A 46 42.37 -5.75 -7.37
CA LEU A 46 42.10 -5.47 -5.97
C LEU A 46 42.21 -3.98 -5.64
N VAL A 47 43.34 -3.35 -5.99
CA VAL A 47 43.58 -1.92 -5.71
C VAL A 47 42.63 -1.03 -6.53
N THR A 48 42.33 -1.39 -7.77
CA THR A 48 41.34 -0.65 -8.59
C THR A 48 39.95 -0.67 -7.96
N ASN A 49 39.52 -1.86 -7.49
CA ASN A 49 38.24 -2.00 -6.80
C ASN A 49 38.23 -1.23 -5.48
N PHE A 50 39.31 -1.24 -4.72
CA PHE A 50 39.48 -0.44 -3.51
C PHE A 50 39.34 1.05 -3.81
N ILE A 51 40.06 1.56 -4.81
CA ILE A 51 40.01 2.99 -5.20
C ILE A 51 38.60 3.37 -5.63
N LYS A 52 37.95 2.52 -6.42
CA LYS A 52 36.55 2.75 -6.83
C LYS A 52 35.63 2.89 -5.62
N LYS A 53 35.72 1.93 -4.70
CA LYS A 53 34.86 1.92 -3.48
C LYS A 53 35.17 3.09 -2.56
N TYR A 54 36.45 3.45 -2.42
CA TYR A 54 36.86 4.61 -1.65
C TYR A 54 36.28 5.91 -2.22
N LYS A 55 36.34 6.11 -3.55
CA LYS A 55 35.76 7.28 -4.21
C LYS A 55 34.23 7.35 -4.06
N GLU A 56 33.54 6.20 -4.11
CA GLU A 56 32.09 6.13 -3.86
C GLU A 56 31.75 6.58 -2.43
N LEU A 57 32.48 6.09 -1.44
CA LEU A 57 32.28 6.42 -0.03
C LEU A 57 32.63 7.89 0.29
N ASP A 58 33.71 8.41 -0.31
CA ASP A 58 34.10 9.81 -0.15
C ASP A 58 33.06 10.75 -0.78
N ALA A 59 32.54 10.40 -1.95
CA ALA A 59 31.44 11.15 -2.57
C ALA A 59 30.15 11.12 -1.73
N GLU A 60 29.85 9.97 -1.11
CA GLU A 60 28.71 9.84 -0.19
C GLU A 60 28.91 10.69 1.08
N LEU A 61 30.13 10.63 1.64
CA LEU A 61 30.51 11.45 2.80
C LEU A 61 30.36 12.95 2.50
N LYS A 62 30.86 13.39 1.35
CA LYS A 62 30.74 14.79 0.91
C LYS A 62 29.28 15.21 0.76
N ARG A 63 28.45 14.38 0.14
CA ARG A 63 27.01 14.66 0.02
C ARG A 63 26.33 14.77 1.39
N LYS A 64 26.59 13.84 2.31
CA LYS A 64 26.02 13.86 3.66
C LYS A 64 26.49 15.08 4.47
N LYS A 65 27.78 15.41 4.40
CA LYS A 65 28.32 16.62 5.04
C LYS A 65 27.67 17.87 4.48
N PHE A 66 27.55 17.98 3.16
CA PHE A 66 26.90 19.10 2.49
C PHE A 66 25.44 19.27 2.91
N ALA A 67 24.65 18.17 2.92
CA ALA A 67 23.28 18.18 3.35
C ALA A 67 23.10 18.63 4.81
N ILE A 68 24.02 18.23 5.70
CA ILE A 68 23.99 18.65 7.11
C ILE A 68 24.41 20.12 7.27
N THR A 69 25.40 20.57 6.50
CA THR A 69 25.96 21.94 6.62
C THR A 69 25.02 23.00 6.05
N ILE A 70 24.39 22.72 4.90
CA ILE A 70 23.43 23.65 4.29
C ILE A 70 22.07 23.57 4.99
N GLY A 71 21.69 22.37 5.47
CA GLY A 71 20.37 22.13 6.04
C GLY A 71 19.25 22.14 4.98
N ASP A 72 18.01 22.12 5.46
CA ASP A 72 16.82 22.25 4.62
C ASP A 72 16.56 23.74 4.33
N GLU A 73 16.23 24.08 3.09
CA GLU A 73 15.72 25.40 2.74
C GLU A 73 14.37 25.61 3.42
N LEU A 74 14.31 26.56 4.34
CA LEU A 74 13.08 26.90 5.03
C LEU A 74 12.33 27.99 4.27
N PRO A 75 10.97 27.91 4.17
CA PRO A 75 10.17 29.00 3.62
C PRO A 75 10.41 30.33 4.34
N ALA A 76 10.21 31.43 3.64
CA ALA A 76 10.40 32.77 4.22
C ALA A 76 9.50 32.94 5.48
N GLY A 77 10.10 33.44 6.56
CA GLY A 77 9.43 33.68 7.84
C GLY A 77 9.44 32.48 8.82
N ILE A 78 9.97 31.32 8.43
CA ILE A 78 10.14 30.16 9.33
C ILE A 78 11.57 30.12 9.84
N ILE A 79 11.72 30.14 11.18
CA ILE A 79 13.05 30.12 11.84
C ILE A 79 13.54 28.68 12.00
N GLN A 80 12.66 27.77 12.39
CA GLN A 80 12.98 26.35 12.60
C GLN A 80 11.77 25.49 12.23
N MET A 81 12.04 24.29 11.74
CA MET A 81 11.02 23.29 11.45
C MET A 81 11.35 22.00 12.20
N ALA A 82 10.42 21.53 13.03
CA ALA A 82 10.51 20.24 13.70
C ALA A 82 9.64 19.20 12.94
N LYS A 83 10.24 18.09 12.55
CA LYS A 83 9.53 16.94 11.97
C LYS A 83 9.34 15.89 13.05
N VAL A 84 8.09 15.67 13.46
CA VAL A 84 7.73 14.63 14.43
C VAL A 84 7.17 13.42 13.67
N TYR A 85 7.82 12.29 13.82
CA TYR A 85 7.38 11.03 13.23
C TYR A 85 6.54 10.26 14.23
N ILE A 86 5.28 10.02 13.88
CA ILE A 86 4.33 9.28 14.72
C ILE A 86 4.02 7.95 14.04
N ALA A 87 4.20 6.86 14.78
CA ALA A 87 3.82 5.52 14.31
C ALA A 87 2.55 5.06 15.04
N LYS A 88 1.57 4.61 14.28
CA LYS A 88 0.33 4.01 14.80
C LYS A 88 0.21 2.59 14.27
N LYS A 89 0.06 1.61 15.17
CA LYS A 89 -0.22 0.22 14.79
C LYS A 89 -1.72 0.07 14.55
N ARG A 90 -2.10 -0.25 13.30
CA ARG A 90 -3.48 -0.51 12.90
C ARG A 90 -3.71 -2.01 12.77
N LYS A 91 -4.60 -2.58 13.56
CA LYS A 91 -5.02 -3.97 13.44
C LYS A 91 -5.87 -4.16 12.18
N ILE A 92 -5.90 -5.39 11.66
CA ILE A 92 -6.76 -5.77 10.54
C ILE A 92 -8.21 -5.76 11.02
N GLY A 93 -9.06 -5.08 10.26
CA GLY A 93 -10.50 -5.01 10.50
C GLY A 93 -11.32 -5.44 9.28
N VAL A 94 -12.61 -5.64 9.48
CA VAL A 94 -13.56 -5.90 8.40
C VAL A 94 -13.59 -4.66 7.47
N GLY A 95 -13.50 -4.90 6.15
CA GLY A 95 -13.45 -3.85 5.14
C GLY A 95 -12.04 -3.42 4.74
N ASP A 96 -10.99 -3.87 5.44
CA ASP A 96 -9.61 -3.59 5.07
C ASP A 96 -9.22 -4.40 3.83
N LYS A 97 -8.41 -3.80 2.97
CA LYS A 97 -7.96 -4.42 1.73
C LYS A 97 -6.64 -5.14 1.94
N MET A 98 -6.62 -6.40 1.55
CA MET A 98 -5.44 -7.24 1.55
C MET A 98 -5.14 -7.79 0.15
N ALA A 99 -3.89 -8.10 -0.11
CA ALA A 99 -3.46 -8.66 -1.38
C ALA A 99 -2.30 -9.62 -1.18
N GLY A 100 -2.18 -10.60 -2.08
CA GLY A 100 -0.96 -11.38 -2.25
C GLY A 100 -0.01 -10.69 -3.25
N ARG A 101 0.99 -11.43 -3.72
CA ARG A 101 2.00 -10.97 -4.71
C ARG A 101 1.62 -11.26 -6.16
N HIS A 102 0.45 -11.86 -6.43
CA HIS A 102 0.02 -12.37 -7.74
C HIS A 102 -1.19 -11.62 -8.31
N GLY A 103 -1.43 -10.37 -7.91
CA GLY A 103 -2.60 -9.61 -8.32
C GLY A 103 -3.90 -10.06 -7.66
N ASN A 104 -3.84 -10.96 -6.70
CA ASN A 104 -4.97 -11.45 -5.91
C ASN A 104 -5.27 -10.46 -4.78
N LYS A 105 -6.18 -9.55 -5.04
CA LYS A 105 -6.66 -8.57 -4.07
C LYS A 105 -8.02 -8.97 -3.52
N GLY A 106 -8.25 -8.68 -2.26
CA GLY A 106 -9.52 -8.95 -1.60
C GLY A 106 -9.78 -8.00 -0.45
N ILE A 107 -10.97 -8.07 0.09
CA ILE A 107 -11.40 -7.29 1.25
C ILE A 107 -11.76 -8.26 2.36
N VAL A 108 -11.36 -7.95 3.59
CA VAL A 108 -11.69 -8.73 4.76
C VAL A 108 -13.20 -8.63 5.00
N SER A 109 -13.92 -9.74 4.86
CA SER A 109 -15.37 -9.79 5.06
C SER A 109 -15.75 -10.12 6.50
N ARG A 110 -14.96 -10.94 7.18
CA ARG A 110 -15.23 -11.39 8.54
C ARG A 110 -13.93 -11.65 9.29
N VAL A 111 -13.92 -11.31 10.57
CA VAL A 111 -12.89 -11.71 11.53
C VAL A 111 -13.51 -12.68 12.50
N VAL A 112 -12.92 -13.86 12.61
CA VAL A 112 -13.44 -14.98 13.38
C VAL A 112 -12.44 -15.31 14.49
N ARG A 113 -12.90 -15.89 15.59
CA ARG A 113 -12.02 -16.38 16.65
C ARG A 113 -11.20 -17.57 16.14
N GLN A 114 -10.04 -17.77 16.72
CA GLN A 114 -9.12 -18.85 16.32
C GLN A 114 -9.77 -20.24 16.48
N GLU A 115 -10.59 -20.40 17.51
CA GLU A 115 -11.28 -21.66 17.80
C GLU A 115 -12.33 -22.03 16.73
N ASP A 116 -12.94 -21.02 16.10
CA ASP A 116 -13.97 -21.19 15.06
C ASP A 116 -13.38 -21.31 13.65
N MET A 117 -12.05 -21.19 13.52
CA MET A 117 -11.38 -21.31 12.23
C MET A 117 -11.21 -22.78 11.84
N PRO A 118 -11.26 -23.11 10.54
CA PRO A 118 -10.92 -24.46 10.08
C PRO A 118 -9.51 -24.85 10.49
N PHE A 119 -9.32 -26.12 10.83
CA PHE A 119 -8.03 -26.62 11.29
C PHE A 119 -7.63 -27.91 10.58
N LEU A 120 -6.34 -28.18 10.57
CA LEU A 120 -5.73 -29.39 10.02
C LEU A 120 -5.87 -30.58 10.99
N ALA A 121 -5.61 -31.80 10.50
CA ALA A 121 -5.64 -33.00 11.32
C ALA A 121 -4.64 -32.96 12.51
N ASP A 122 -3.60 -32.15 12.44
CA ASP A 122 -2.65 -31.91 13.53
C ASP A 122 -3.15 -30.88 14.57
N GLY A 123 -4.37 -30.35 14.41
CA GLY A 123 -4.93 -29.32 15.27
C GLY A 123 -4.48 -27.90 14.94
N THR A 124 -3.65 -27.68 13.93
CA THR A 124 -3.19 -26.34 13.54
C THR A 124 -4.31 -25.59 12.82
N PRO A 125 -4.80 -24.43 13.34
CA PRO A 125 -5.82 -23.63 12.67
C PRO A 125 -5.23 -22.90 11.46
N VAL A 126 -6.08 -22.62 10.45
CA VAL A 126 -5.73 -21.74 9.35
C VAL A 126 -5.88 -20.27 9.76
N ASP A 127 -4.99 -19.40 9.27
CA ASP A 127 -5.01 -17.97 9.61
C ASP A 127 -5.96 -17.18 8.70
N ILE A 128 -6.16 -17.64 7.47
CA ILE A 128 -7.01 -16.97 6.47
C ILE A 128 -7.70 -17.98 5.58
N VAL A 129 -8.94 -17.67 5.21
CA VAL A 129 -9.71 -18.42 4.21
C VAL A 129 -9.96 -17.51 3.01
N LEU A 130 -9.59 -17.97 1.83
CA LEU A 130 -9.71 -17.24 0.58
C LEU A 130 -10.75 -17.88 -0.34
N ASN A 131 -11.49 -17.04 -1.07
CA ASN A 131 -12.45 -17.52 -2.05
C ASN A 131 -11.73 -18.05 -3.29
N PRO A 132 -11.90 -19.35 -3.65
CA PRO A 132 -11.24 -19.96 -4.80
C PRO A 132 -11.72 -19.42 -6.15
N LEU A 133 -12.93 -18.83 -6.23
CA LEU A 133 -13.48 -18.28 -7.47
C LEU A 133 -12.64 -17.14 -8.06
N GLY A 134 -11.80 -16.51 -7.26
CA GLY A 134 -10.87 -15.48 -7.71
C GLY A 134 -9.67 -16.00 -8.52
N VAL A 135 -9.43 -17.30 -8.57
CA VAL A 135 -8.26 -17.91 -9.23
C VAL A 135 -8.51 -18.25 -10.71
N PRO A 136 -9.57 -19.03 -11.09
CA PRO A 136 -9.72 -19.52 -12.45
C PRO A 136 -9.86 -18.41 -13.49
N SER A 137 -10.72 -17.43 -13.22
CA SER A 137 -11.00 -16.33 -14.16
C SER A 137 -9.81 -15.40 -14.38
N ARG A 138 -8.90 -15.30 -13.42
CA ARG A 138 -7.73 -14.41 -13.47
C ARG A 138 -6.45 -15.12 -13.89
N MET A 139 -6.45 -16.41 -14.00
CA MET A 139 -5.32 -17.25 -14.47
C MET A 139 -4.01 -17.00 -13.72
N ASN A 140 -4.05 -16.54 -12.48
CA ASN A 140 -2.88 -16.28 -11.65
C ASN A 140 -2.49 -17.50 -10.82
N ILE A 141 -2.12 -18.58 -11.50
CA ILE A 141 -1.80 -19.88 -10.90
C ILE A 141 -0.59 -19.83 -9.95
N GLY A 142 0.28 -18.84 -10.11
CA GLY A 142 1.46 -18.64 -9.27
C GLY A 142 1.13 -18.52 -7.77
N GLN A 143 -0.06 -18.05 -7.40
CA GLN A 143 -0.49 -18.01 -6.01
C GLN A 143 -0.68 -19.41 -5.40
N ILE A 144 -1.09 -20.41 -6.21
CA ILE A 144 -1.22 -21.80 -5.77
C ILE A 144 0.17 -22.40 -5.59
N PHE A 145 1.07 -22.17 -6.53
CA PHE A 145 2.46 -22.62 -6.44
C PHE A 145 3.15 -22.02 -5.21
N GLU A 146 2.97 -20.73 -4.96
CA GLU A 146 3.48 -20.09 -3.74
C GLU A 146 2.93 -20.76 -2.47
N ALA A 147 1.61 -21.03 -2.40
CA ALA A 147 0.99 -21.62 -1.25
C ALA A 147 1.55 -23.01 -0.96
N VAL A 148 1.69 -23.85 -1.98
CA VAL A 148 2.18 -25.23 -1.86
C VAL A 148 3.65 -25.27 -1.48
N LEU A 149 4.51 -24.52 -2.19
CA LEU A 149 5.93 -24.40 -1.85
C LEU A 149 6.16 -23.75 -0.48
N GLY A 150 5.35 -22.76 -0.14
CA GLY A 150 5.40 -22.13 1.19
C GLY A 150 5.12 -23.12 2.33
N ARG A 151 4.19 -24.05 2.13
CA ARG A 151 3.94 -25.12 3.10
C ARG A 151 5.09 -26.11 3.18
N ALA A 152 5.64 -26.52 2.03
CA ALA A 152 6.84 -27.36 1.99
C ALA A 152 8.02 -26.70 2.70
N GLY A 153 8.24 -25.40 2.46
CA GLY A 153 9.28 -24.63 3.11
C GLY A 153 9.09 -24.52 4.62
N LYS A 154 7.86 -24.34 5.10
CA LYS A 154 7.54 -24.34 6.55
C LYS A 154 7.87 -25.66 7.20
N ASN A 155 7.55 -26.79 6.57
CA ASN A 155 7.83 -28.13 7.09
C ASN A 155 9.34 -28.44 7.11
N LEU A 156 10.07 -28.03 6.07
CA LEU A 156 11.52 -28.28 5.94
C LEU A 156 12.39 -27.22 6.62
N GLY A 157 11.80 -26.11 7.10
CA GLY A 157 12.53 -25.01 7.68
C GLY A 157 13.37 -24.20 6.68
N VAL A 158 13.02 -24.24 5.38
CA VAL A 158 13.74 -23.54 4.30
C VAL A 158 12.89 -22.42 3.72
N LYS A 159 13.53 -21.43 3.08
CA LYS A 159 12.87 -20.36 2.34
C LYS A 159 13.19 -20.48 0.86
N PHE A 160 12.19 -20.35 0.02
CA PHE A 160 12.34 -20.37 -1.43
C PHE A 160 12.46 -18.93 -1.98
N ALA A 161 13.45 -18.73 -2.85
CA ALA A 161 13.61 -17.52 -3.63
C ALA A 161 13.39 -17.87 -5.10
N THR A 162 12.35 -17.30 -5.71
CA THR A 162 11.97 -17.57 -7.10
C THR A 162 11.98 -16.24 -7.88
N PRO A 163 13.07 -15.93 -8.60
CA PRO A 163 13.13 -14.77 -9.48
C PRO A 163 12.05 -14.82 -10.57
N ILE A 164 11.68 -13.67 -11.13
CA ILE A 164 10.57 -13.55 -12.10
C ILE A 164 10.77 -14.44 -13.33
N PHE A 165 12.00 -14.54 -13.85
CA PHE A 165 12.32 -15.30 -15.06
C PHE A 165 12.98 -16.66 -14.80
N ASP A 166 13.17 -17.01 -13.55
CA ASP A 166 13.73 -18.30 -13.10
C ASP A 166 12.86 -18.80 -11.93
N GLY A 167 11.60 -19.01 -12.21
CA GLY A 167 10.59 -19.47 -11.25
C GLY A 167 10.59 -20.99 -11.09
N ALA A 168 9.86 -21.46 -10.08
CA ALA A 168 9.67 -22.90 -9.87
C ALA A 168 8.79 -23.51 -10.96
N THR A 169 9.22 -24.65 -11.48
CA THR A 169 8.44 -25.47 -12.40
C THR A 169 7.49 -26.40 -11.64
N LEU A 170 6.63 -27.09 -12.36
CA LEU A 170 5.74 -28.11 -11.75
C LEU A 170 6.55 -29.29 -11.19
N ASP A 171 7.65 -29.65 -11.83
CA ASP A 171 8.53 -30.72 -11.38
C ASP A 171 9.25 -30.37 -10.09
N ASP A 172 9.76 -29.12 -9.98
CA ASP A 172 10.34 -28.61 -8.74
C ASP A 172 9.32 -28.63 -7.59
N LEU A 173 8.09 -28.22 -7.90
CA LEU A 173 7.00 -28.22 -6.92
C LEU A 173 6.75 -29.65 -6.39
N ASN A 174 6.66 -30.64 -7.28
CA ASN A 174 6.44 -32.04 -6.91
C ASN A 174 7.62 -32.59 -6.10
N GLU A 175 8.87 -32.30 -6.51
CA GLU A 175 10.06 -32.74 -5.78
C GLU A 175 10.09 -32.19 -4.35
N TRP A 176 9.82 -30.89 -4.15
CA TRP A 176 9.83 -30.29 -2.82
C TRP A 176 8.66 -30.73 -1.96
N THR A 177 7.45 -30.98 -2.54
CA THR A 177 6.33 -31.53 -1.80
C THR A 177 6.57 -32.96 -1.37
N ASP A 178 7.17 -33.80 -2.23
CA ASP A 178 7.53 -35.18 -1.90
C ASP A 178 8.60 -35.21 -0.79
N LYS A 179 9.63 -34.34 -0.85
CA LYS A 179 10.65 -34.18 0.21
C LYS A 179 10.04 -33.75 1.55
N ALA A 180 9.02 -32.92 1.51
CA ALA A 180 8.31 -32.42 2.70
C ALA A 180 7.27 -33.41 3.26
N GLY A 181 7.03 -34.54 2.57
CA GLY A 181 6.01 -35.53 2.94
C GLY A 181 4.58 -34.99 2.83
N LEU A 182 4.35 -34.04 1.93
CA LEU A 182 3.05 -33.41 1.73
C LEU A 182 2.32 -34.03 0.53
N PRO A 183 0.97 -34.04 0.55
CA PRO A 183 0.19 -34.46 -0.59
C PRO A 183 0.42 -33.51 -1.78
N ARG A 184 0.45 -34.07 -2.98
CA ARG A 184 0.59 -33.30 -4.22
C ARG A 184 -0.53 -32.27 -4.34
N TYR A 185 -0.22 -31.10 -4.86
CA TYR A 185 -1.11 -29.95 -5.01
C TYR A 185 -1.63 -29.37 -3.68
N GLY A 186 -1.08 -29.77 -2.53
CA GLY A 186 -1.40 -29.23 -1.22
C GLY A 186 -2.82 -29.51 -0.72
N LYS A 187 -3.54 -30.45 -1.34
CA LYS A 187 -4.90 -30.82 -0.92
C LYS A 187 -4.86 -31.59 0.41
N THR A 188 -5.63 -31.12 1.37
CA THR A 188 -5.66 -31.68 2.71
C THR A 188 -7.09 -31.65 3.23
N THR A 189 -7.45 -32.62 4.04
CA THR A 189 -8.72 -32.62 4.77
C THR A 189 -8.65 -31.60 5.87
N LEU A 190 -9.63 -30.72 5.92
CA LEU A 190 -9.80 -29.71 6.99
C LEU A 190 -11.01 -30.10 7.83
N TYR A 191 -11.02 -29.68 9.06
CA TYR A 191 -12.10 -29.81 10.01
C TYR A 191 -12.69 -28.44 10.31
N ASP A 192 -14.01 -28.36 10.46
CA ASP A 192 -14.70 -27.14 10.83
C ASP A 192 -14.46 -26.81 12.31
N GLY A 193 -14.02 -25.58 12.61
CA GLY A 193 -13.74 -25.14 13.97
C GLY A 193 -15.00 -25.11 14.86
N GLY A 194 -16.18 -24.85 14.28
CA GLY A 194 -17.42 -24.75 15.02
C GLY A 194 -18.04 -26.09 15.36
N THR A 195 -18.05 -27.07 14.41
CA THR A 195 -18.70 -28.38 14.57
C THR A 195 -17.71 -29.51 14.87
N GLY A 196 -16.44 -29.34 14.50
CA GLY A 196 -15.43 -30.40 14.59
C GLY A 196 -15.53 -31.47 13.50
N GLU A 197 -16.47 -31.33 12.56
CA GLU A 197 -16.67 -32.29 11.46
C GLU A 197 -15.69 -32.03 10.31
N ALA A 198 -15.29 -33.10 9.63
CA ALA A 198 -14.43 -32.98 8.44
C ALA A 198 -15.22 -32.38 7.26
N PHE A 199 -14.55 -31.53 6.48
CA PHE A 199 -15.16 -31.07 5.23
C PHE A 199 -15.32 -32.21 4.23
N GLU A 200 -16.43 -32.18 3.49
CA GLU A 200 -16.73 -33.18 2.45
C GLU A 200 -15.65 -33.27 1.37
N GLN A 201 -15.06 -32.14 1.04
CA GLN A 201 -14.01 -32.04 0.02
C GLN A 201 -12.70 -31.55 0.61
N GLN A 202 -11.61 -32.11 0.10
CA GLN A 202 -10.28 -31.64 0.44
C GLN A 202 -10.03 -30.21 -0.11
N ALA A 203 -9.48 -29.35 0.71
CA ALA A 203 -9.09 -27.99 0.34
C ALA A 203 -7.57 -27.88 0.17
N THR A 204 -7.16 -26.96 -0.70
CA THR A 204 -5.74 -26.60 -0.83
C THR A 204 -5.34 -25.72 0.35
N VAL A 205 -4.38 -26.18 1.13
CA VAL A 205 -3.83 -25.47 2.28
C VAL A 205 -2.35 -25.23 2.05
N GLY A 206 -1.92 -23.99 2.27
CA GLY A 206 -0.54 -23.59 2.08
C GLY A 206 -0.14 -22.37 2.89
N VAL A 207 1.05 -21.90 2.68
CA VAL A 207 1.57 -20.67 3.30
C VAL A 207 1.85 -19.65 2.21
N THR A 208 1.19 -18.49 2.30
CA THR A 208 1.33 -17.40 1.34
C THR A 208 1.75 -16.12 2.03
N TYR A 209 2.36 -15.22 1.27
CA TYR A 209 2.74 -13.89 1.75
C TYR A 209 1.59 -12.92 1.47
N MET A 210 0.97 -12.41 2.52
CA MET A 210 -0.16 -11.50 2.43
C MET A 210 0.25 -10.09 2.86
N LEU A 211 -0.17 -9.10 2.07
CA LEU A 211 0.11 -7.69 2.28
C LEU A 211 -1.18 -6.96 2.68
N LYS A 212 -1.12 -6.18 3.75
CA LYS A 212 -2.17 -5.21 4.08
C LYS A 212 -1.93 -3.95 3.26
N LEU A 213 -2.92 -3.54 2.47
CA LEU A 213 -2.81 -2.34 1.64
C LEU A 213 -3.24 -1.09 2.41
N GLY A 214 -2.76 0.08 1.99
CA GLY A 214 -3.11 1.38 2.58
C GLY A 214 -4.59 1.80 2.40
N HIS A 215 -5.40 0.96 1.75
CA HIS A 215 -6.84 1.17 1.59
C HIS A 215 -7.61 0.54 2.75
N MET A 216 -7.63 1.23 3.88
CA MET A 216 -8.33 0.78 5.08
C MET A 216 -9.71 1.45 5.19
N VAL A 217 -10.69 0.72 5.71
CA VAL A 217 -12.06 1.23 5.88
C VAL A 217 -12.13 2.44 6.80
N GLU A 218 -11.30 2.46 7.84
CA GLU A 218 -11.19 3.58 8.80
C GLU A 218 -10.89 4.91 8.10
N ASP A 219 -10.04 4.89 7.07
CA ASP A 219 -9.68 6.08 6.31
C ASP A 219 -10.76 6.51 5.30
N LYS A 220 -11.64 5.59 4.89
CA LYS A 220 -12.68 5.82 3.86
C LYS A 220 -14.05 6.07 4.45
N MET A 221 -14.30 5.62 5.68
CA MET A 221 -15.57 5.86 6.34
C MET A 221 -15.79 7.35 6.53
N HIS A 222 -16.94 7.83 6.07
CA HIS A 222 -17.32 9.23 6.14
C HIS A 222 -18.82 9.37 6.34
N ALA A 223 -19.22 10.26 7.22
CA ALA A 223 -20.61 10.66 7.46
C ALA A 223 -20.68 12.16 7.67
N ARG A 224 -21.82 12.75 7.36
CA ARG A 224 -22.08 14.16 7.53
C ARG A 224 -23.50 14.37 8.02
N SER A 225 -23.66 15.28 8.95
CA SER A 225 -24.96 15.89 9.29
C SER A 225 -25.01 17.33 8.81
N ILE A 226 -24.21 18.20 9.40
CA ILE A 226 -24.03 19.59 9.04
C ILE A 226 -22.56 19.82 8.74
N GLY A 227 -22.26 20.68 7.77
CA GLY A 227 -20.88 20.97 7.39
C GLY A 227 -20.80 22.19 6.47
N PRO A 228 -19.64 22.46 5.87
CA PRO A 228 -19.43 23.60 4.99
C PRO A 228 -20.21 23.48 3.68
N TYR A 229 -20.62 24.63 3.15
CA TYR A 229 -21.37 24.76 1.91
C TYR A 229 -20.61 25.67 0.94
N SER A 230 -20.87 25.49 -0.37
CA SER A 230 -20.39 26.40 -1.40
C SER A 230 -20.96 27.79 -1.22
N LEU A 231 -20.20 28.83 -1.52
CA LEU A 231 -20.65 30.21 -1.38
C LEU A 231 -21.70 30.60 -2.43
N ILE A 232 -21.58 30.11 -3.66
CA ILE A 232 -22.43 30.50 -4.77
C ILE A 232 -23.69 29.63 -4.81
N THR A 233 -23.53 28.32 -4.93
CA THR A 233 -24.64 27.39 -5.10
C THR A 233 -25.32 26.97 -3.79
N GLN A 234 -24.70 27.28 -2.65
CA GLN A 234 -25.15 26.84 -1.32
C GLN A 234 -25.29 25.31 -1.17
N GLN A 235 -24.68 24.54 -2.08
CA GLN A 235 -24.64 23.09 -2.02
C GLN A 235 -23.57 22.61 -1.04
N PRO A 236 -23.74 21.43 -0.42
CA PRO A 236 -22.68 20.82 0.40
C PRO A 236 -21.41 20.63 -0.41
N LEU A 237 -20.25 20.93 0.18
CA LEU A 237 -18.97 20.61 -0.45
C LEU A 237 -18.80 19.10 -0.61
N GLY A 238 -17.95 18.67 -1.55
CA GLY A 238 -17.62 17.27 -1.78
C GLY A 238 -16.35 16.82 -1.06
N GLY A 239 -16.23 15.53 -0.81
CA GLY A 239 -15.03 14.90 -0.29
C GLY A 239 -14.91 14.84 1.24
N LYS A 240 -14.25 13.78 1.73
CA LYS A 240 -14.06 13.54 3.17
C LYS A 240 -13.20 14.62 3.84
N ALA A 241 -12.16 15.09 3.17
CA ALA A 241 -11.24 16.09 3.73
C ALA A 241 -11.92 17.43 4.06
N GLN A 242 -12.96 17.79 3.31
CA GLN A 242 -13.73 19.01 3.49
C GLN A 242 -14.99 18.78 4.32
N PHE A 243 -15.14 17.64 4.95
CA PHE A 243 -16.37 17.24 5.64
C PHE A 243 -17.59 17.40 4.74
N GLY A 244 -17.47 16.96 3.48
CA GLY A 244 -18.45 17.13 2.43
C GLY A 244 -19.56 16.09 2.46
N GLY A 245 -20.60 16.34 1.65
CA GLY A 245 -21.72 15.42 1.44
C GLY A 245 -21.43 14.39 0.34
N GLN A 246 -22.33 13.41 0.24
CA GLN A 246 -22.35 12.46 -0.87
C GLN A 246 -22.98 13.10 -2.10
N ARG A 247 -22.44 12.77 -3.28
CA ARG A 247 -23.03 13.23 -4.53
C ARG A 247 -24.22 12.35 -4.88
N PHE A 248 -25.39 12.96 -5.06
CA PHE A 248 -26.57 12.33 -5.63
C PHE A 248 -26.64 12.71 -7.11
N GLY A 249 -26.19 11.78 -7.97
CA GLY A 249 -26.05 12.05 -9.40
C GLY A 249 -27.37 11.90 -10.16
N GLU A 250 -27.29 12.13 -11.48
CA GLU A 250 -28.45 12.04 -12.39
C GLU A 250 -29.05 10.62 -12.42
N MET A 251 -28.19 9.59 -12.41
CA MET A 251 -28.67 8.20 -12.38
C MET A 251 -29.43 7.85 -11.12
N GLU A 252 -29.01 8.35 -9.97
CA GLU A 252 -29.69 8.15 -8.68
C GLU A 252 -31.05 8.85 -8.66
N VAL A 253 -31.17 10.01 -9.32
CA VAL A 253 -32.44 10.70 -9.52
C VAL A 253 -33.38 9.82 -10.35
N TRP A 254 -32.94 9.23 -11.44
CA TRP A 254 -33.75 8.32 -12.25
C TRP A 254 -34.23 7.10 -11.47
N ALA A 255 -33.42 6.58 -10.55
CA ALA A 255 -33.85 5.49 -9.68
C ALA A 255 -35.03 5.90 -8.79
N LEU A 256 -34.99 7.10 -8.21
CA LEU A 256 -36.12 7.58 -7.39
C LEU A 256 -37.38 7.89 -8.24
N GLU A 257 -37.19 8.39 -9.45
CA GLU A 257 -38.31 8.58 -10.41
C GLU A 257 -38.96 7.24 -10.76
N ALA A 258 -38.16 6.21 -11.01
CA ALA A 258 -38.67 4.88 -11.31
C ALA A 258 -39.49 4.26 -10.15
N PHE A 259 -39.13 4.56 -8.90
CA PHE A 259 -39.90 4.16 -7.72
C PHE A 259 -41.10 5.08 -7.42
N GLY A 260 -41.26 6.19 -8.13
CA GLY A 260 -42.32 7.15 -7.88
C GLY A 260 -42.15 7.91 -6.54
N ALA A 261 -40.97 7.97 -5.99
CA ALA A 261 -40.68 8.57 -4.68
C ALA A 261 -40.46 10.08 -4.80
N ALA A 262 -41.46 10.84 -5.24
CA ALA A 262 -41.36 12.28 -5.50
C ALA A 262 -41.01 13.10 -4.26
N HIS A 263 -41.60 12.80 -3.12
CA HIS A 263 -41.33 13.52 -1.86
C HIS A 263 -39.91 13.35 -1.36
N ILE A 264 -39.35 12.14 -1.50
CA ILE A 264 -37.96 11.88 -1.14
C ILE A 264 -37.00 12.61 -2.08
N LEU A 265 -37.30 12.62 -3.38
CA LEU A 265 -36.53 13.38 -4.36
C LEU A 265 -36.52 14.87 -4.04
N GLN A 266 -37.68 15.43 -3.74
CA GLN A 266 -37.84 16.85 -3.34
C GLN A 266 -37.02 17.16 -2.09
N GLU A 267 -37.09 16.32 -1.07
CA GLU A 267 -36.31 16.47 0.16
C GLU A 267 -34.80 16.45 -0.09
N ILE A 268 -34.31 15.52 -0.92
CA ILE A 268 -32.90 15.42 -1.27
C ILE A 268 -32.41 16.66 -2.01
N LEU A 269 -33.22 17.18 -2.93
CA LEU A 269 -32.86 18.35 -3.75
C LEU A 269 -32.94 19.68 -3.01
N THR A 270 -33.76 19.80 -1.95
CA THR A 270 -34.02 21.04 -1.26
C THR A 270 -33.48 21.08 0.16
N ILE A 271 -34.16 20.48 1.11
CA ILE A 271 -33.87 20.56 2.54
C ILE A 271 -32.51 19.95 2.89
N LYS A 272 -32.15 18.88 2.22
CA LYS A 272 -30.84 18.18 2.40
C LYS A 272 -29.70 18.78 1.59
N SER A 273 -29.98 19.76 0.72
CA SER A 273 -28.99 20.34 -0.19
C SER A 273 -28.86 21.83 -0.04
N ASP A 274 -29.54 22.62 -0.89
CA ASP A 274 -29.29 24.04 -1.12
C ASP A 274 -30.41 24.99 -0.70
N ASP A 275 -31.48 24.51 -0.13
CA ASP A 275 -32.50 25.37 0.51
C ASP A 275 -31.99 25.87 1.87
N VAL A 276 -31.42 27.10 1.87
CA VAL A 276 -30.78 27.70 3.06
C VAL A 276 -31.74 27.83 4.24
N VAL A 277 -32.95 28.30 3.98
CA VAL A 277 -33.99 28.52 5.01
C VAL A 277 -34.59 27.19 5.44
N GLY A 278 -34.90 26.33 4.47
CA GLY A 278 -35.50 25.02 4.72
C GLY A 278 -34.62 24.10 5.56
N ARG A 279 -33.32 24.07 5.30
CA ARG A 279 -32.39 23.21 6.09
C ARG A 279 -32.27 23.65 7.54
N SER A 280 -32.33 24.97 7.83
CA SER A 280 -32.29 25.48 9.20
C SER A 280 -33.57 25.13 9.95
N LYS A 281 -34.71 25.32 9.32
CA LYS A 281 -36.04 24.98 9.88
C LYS A 281 -36.18 23.46 10.07
N ALA A 282 -35.67 22.68 9.13
CA ALA A 282 -35.68 21.21 9.25
C ALA A 282 -34.86 20.73 10.44
N TYR A 283 -33.68 21.28 10.65
CA TYR A 283 -32.88 20.98 11.82
C TYR A 283 -33.56 21.34 13.14
N GLU A 284 -34.19 22.51 13.19
CA GLU A 284 -34.99 22.96 14.34
C GLU A 284 -36.16 22.00 14.61
N ALA A 285 -36.91 21.60 13.56
CA ALA A 285 -38.00 20.66 13.67
C ALA A 285 -37.55 19.27 14.21
N ILE A 286 -36.40 18.77 13.73
CA ILE A 286 -35.82 17.51 14.25
C ILE A 286 -35.46 17.61 15.72
N VAL A 287 -34.86 18.72 16.16
CA VAL A 287 -34.50 18.94 17.56
C VAL A 287 -35.71 19.04 18.47
N LYS A 288 -36.79 19.72 17.99
CA LYS A 288 -38.06 19.89 18.73
C LYS A 288 -39.01 18.69 18.64
N GLY A 289 -38.76 17.76 17.71
CA GLY A 289 -39.66 16.61 17.44
C GLY A 289 -40.94 17.02 16.69
N GLU A 290 -40.87 18.12 15.94
CA GLU A 290 -42.00 18.63 15.12
C GLU A 290 -41.96 18.01 13.70
N PRO A 291 -43.09 18.05 12.98
CA PRO A 291 -43.14 17.62 11.58
C PRO A 291 -42.21 18.47 10.70
N MET A 292 -41.66 17.84 9.67
CA MET A 292 -40.75 18.51 8.72
C MET A 292 -41.46 19.68 8.02
N PRO A 293 -40.81 20.83 7.87
CA PRO A 293 -41.38 21.98 7.18
C PRO A 293 -41.52 21.72 5.68
N ALA A 294 -42.43 22.47 5.05
CA ALA A 294 -42.52 22.45 3.60
C ALA A 294 -41.21 22.95 2.96
N PRO A 295 -40.69 22.27 1.92
CA PRO A 295 -39.48 22.68 1.25
C PRO A 295 -39.65 24.00 0.51
N GLY A 296 -38.61 24.81 0.48
CA GLY A 296 -38.51 26.05 -0.25
C GLY A 296 -37.94 25.86 -1.67
N ILE A 297 -37.46 26.95 -2.24
CA ILE A 297 -36.86 26.99 -3.57
C ILE A 297 -35.34 26.72 -3.41
N PRO A 298 -34.73 25.82 -4.20
CA PRO A 298 -33.30 25.61 -4.24
C PRO A 298 -32.53 26.86 -4.66
N GLU A 299 -31.44 27.22 -3.97
CA GLU A 299 -30.64 28.40 -4.31
C GLU A 299 -29.98 28.26 -5.70
N SER A 300 -29.67 27.04 -6.15
CA SER A 300 -29.18 26.78 -7.50
C SER A 300 -30.19 27.23 -8.59
N LEU A 301 -31.48 27.22 -8.34
CA LEU A 301 -32.46 27.78 -9.27
C LEU A 301 -32.33 29.32 -9.35
N ASN A 302 -32.12 29.99 -8.21
CA ASN A 302 -31.89 31.45 -8.18
C ASN A 302 -30.62 31.80 -9.00
N VAL A 303 -29.56 31.05 -8.83
CA VAL A 303 -28.31 31.21 -9.63
C VAL A 303 -28.62 31.09 -11.12
N LEU A 304 -29.36 30.05 -11.53
CA LEU A 304 -29.75 29.85 -12.93
C LEU A 304 -30.59 31.04 -13.46
N LEU A 305 -31.55 31.54 -12.68
CA LEU A 305 -32.36 32.70 -13.07
C LEU A 305 -31.50 33.95 -13.24
N HIS A 306 -30.52 34.18 -12.38
CA HIS A 306 -29.59 35.28 -12.51
C HIS A 306 -28.69 35.16 -13.75
N GLU A 307 -28.23 33.97 -14.06
CA GLU A 307 -27.42 33.69 -15.27
C GLU A 307 -28.27 33.96 -16.54
N LEU A 308 -29.50 33.46 -16.57
CA LEU A 308 -30.40 33.69 -17.70
C LEU A 308 -30.76 35.18 -17.88
N ARG A 309 -30.98 35.93 -16.78
CA ARG A 309 -31.14 37.40 -16.83
C ARG A 309 -29.87 38.08 -17.34
N GLY A 310 -28.69 37.59 -16.98
CA GLY A 310 -27.42 38.06 -17.52
C GLY A 310 -27.26 37.86 -19.03
N LEU A 311 -27.94 36.87 -19.60
CA LEU A 311 -28.04 36.65 -21.04
C LEU A 311 -29.11 37.51 -21.73
N GLY A 312 -29.79 38.42 -20.99
CA GLY A 312 -30.82 39.31 -21.50
C GLY A 312 -32.24 38.73 -21.52
N LEU A 313 -32.48 37.58 -20.92
CA LEU A 313 -33.82 36.98 -20.82
C LEU A 313 -34.57 37.53 -19.58
N SER A 314 -35.83 37.93 -19.77
CA SER A 314 -36.71 38.33 -18.66
C SER A 314 -37.46 37.12 -18.14
N ILE A 315 -37.07 36.63 -16.96
CA ILE A 315 -37.71 35.48 -16.33
C ILE A 315 -38.18 35.91 -14.94
N ASN A 316 -39.48 35.70 -14.68
CA ASN A 316 -40.14 35.95 -13.41
C ASN A 316 -40.79 34.65 -12.91
N LEU A 317 -40.72 34.39 -11.61
CA LEU A 317 -41.48 33.33 -10.95
C LEU A 317 -42.81 33.93 -10.49
N GLU A 318 -43.93 33.32 -10.85
CA GLU A 318 -45.26 33.63 -10.41
C GLU A 318 -45.67 32.75 -9.20
#